data_91bfb10d01ef898c164d6f373ad4e3fc
#
_entry.id   91bfb10d01ef898c164d6f373ad4e3fc
#
_cell.length_a   1.000
_cell.length_b   1.000
_cell.length_c   1.000
_cell.angle_alpha   90.00
_cell.angle_beta   90.00
_cell.angle_gamma   90.00
#
_symmetry.space_group_name_H-M   'P 1'
#
loop_
_entity.id
_entity.type
_entity.pdbx_description
1 polymer ?
#
loop_
_entity_poly.entity_id
_entity_poly.type
_entity_poly.pdbx_seq_one_letter_code
_entity_poly.pdbx_strand_id
1 'polypeptide(L)'
;CIRDSLDGESMPLIHAFMETVESFAQEPSRKHALLDAWVSLKYMVHETQAKGAAAPVHAREYAPVYMDVHTFQSSPAGTALREKWIRGARSFLETQFCEYVEQTIASNPLKAQRGGVPSARATAAAFLRVQLRNAEGAWPPTLSRPLDAATQSPLWALVFHLVRMGHIKDALACVQENEDAIQATDASFLAFFKAWVDDPMRHLPRSMRDHWMGEYVTRFRN
;
A
#
# COMPACT_ATOMS: atom_id res chain seq x y z
N CYS A 1 17.56 23.54 15.37
CA CYS A 1 17.84 22.33 14.56
C CYS A 1 19.29 21.83 14.66
N ILE A 2 20.27 22.59 14.15
CA ILE A 2 21.71 22.16 14.21
C ILE A 2 22.22 22.16 15.65
N ARG A 3 21.82 23.14 16.47
CA ARG A 3 22.19 23.25 17.89
C ARG A 3 21.62 22.08 18.71
N ASP A 4 20.35 21.79 18.56
CA ASP A 4 19.65 20.72 19.27
C ASP A 4 20.25 19.34 18.94
N SER A 5 20.71 19.15 17.69
CA SER A 5 21.45 17.96 17.28
C SER A 5 22.85 17.83 17.89
N LEU A 6 23.48 18.95 18.24
CA LEU A 6 24.79 18.97 18.91
C LEU A 6 24.66 18.70 20.42
N ASP A 7 23.53 19.08 21.01
CA ASP A 7 23.24 18.87 22.43
C ASP A 7 22.69 17.48 22.73
N GLY A 8 22.63 16.59 21.74
CA GLY A 8 22.17 15.20 21.89
C GLY A 8 20.67 15.05 22.04
N GLU A 9 19.91 16.12 21.91
CA GLU A 9 18.45 16.05 21.85
C GLU A 9 18.00 15.47 20.50
N SER A 10 17.21 14.44 20.59
CA SER A 10 16.66 13.77 19.44
C SER A 10 15.47 14.54 18.89
N MET A 11 15.61 15.07 17.68
CA MET A 11 14.60 15.85 17.02
C MET A 11 14.03 15.08 15.81
N PRO A 12 12.70 15.04 15.64
CA PRO A 12 12.08 14.49 14.44
C PRO A 12 12.38 15.41 13.24
N LEU A 13 13.44 15.07 12.52
CA LEU A 13 14.03 15.93 11.49
C LEU A 13 13.05 16.19 10.34
N ILE A 14 12.36 15.15 9.88
CA ILE A 14 11.42 15.25 8.76
C ILE A 14 10.21 16.08 9.15
N HIS A 15 9.71 15.89 10.38
CA HIS A 15 8.60 16.71 10.89
C HIS A 15 8.95 18.20 10.92
N ALA A 16 10.16 18.55 11.36
CA ALA A 16 10.61 19.93 11.36
C ALA A 16 10.72 20.54 9.94
N PHE A 17 11.14 19.74 8.94
CA PHE A 17 11.10 20.19 7.55
C PHE A 17 9.68 20.37 7.03
N MET A 18 8.74 19.52 7.40
CA MET A 18 7.32 19.66 7.05
C MET A 18 6.73 20.95 7.63
N GLU A 19 6.95 21.24 8.93
CA GLU A 19 6.54 22.51 9.56
C GLU A 19 7.12 23.73 8.83
N THR A 20 8.38 23.62 8.39
CA THR A 20 9.03 24.69 7.61
C THR A 20 8.34 24.87 6.25
N VAL A 21 8.04 23.81 5.53
CA VAL A 21 7.31 23.87 4.24
C VAL A 21 5.91 24.46 4.45
N GLU A 22 5.21 24.06 5.50
CA GLU A 22 3.90 24.61 5.84
C GLU A 22 3.92 26.11 6.10
N SER A 23 4.99 26.61 6.74
CA SER A 23 5.13 28.01 7.12
C SER A 23 5.57 28.91 5.97
N PHE A 24 6.42 28.42 5.07
CA PHE A 24 7.11 29.28 4.08
C PHE A 24 6.69 29.05 2.62
N ALA A 25 6.07 27.92 2.27
CA ALA A 25 5.65 27.70 0.90
C ALA A 25 4.41 28.52 0.55
N GLN A 26 4.56 29.44 -0.40
CA GLN A 26 3.48 30.37 -0.81
C GLN A 26 2.58 29.78 -1.91
N GLU A 27 3.11 28.93 -2.78
CA GLU A 27 2.37 28.35 -3.89
C GLU A 27 1.70 27.03 -3.47
N PRO A 28 0.34 26.93 -3.48
CA PRO A 28 -0.39 25.78 -2.95
C PRO A 28 -0.03 24.45 -3.60
N SER A 29 0.11 24.39 -4.94
CA SER A 29 0.44 23.18 -5.67
C SER A 29 1.84 22.66 -5.32
N ARG A 30 2.81 23.56 -5.27
CA ARG A 30 4.19 23.24 -4.89
C ARG A 30 4.30 22.81 -3.43
N LYS A 31 3.56 23.50 -2.55
CA LYS A 31 3.47 23.17 -1.14
C LYS A 31 2.98 21.75 -0.94
N HIS A 32 1.89 21.37 -1.62
CA HIS A 32 1.30 20.05 -1.51
C HIS A 32 2.28 18.95 -1.97
N ALA A 33 2.90 19.14 -3.13
CA ALA A 33 3.90 18.18 -3.66
C ALA A 33 5.12 18.02 -2.73
N LEU A 34 5.58 19.13 -2.10
CA LEU A 34 6.68 19.06 -1.14
C LEU A 34 6.27 18.31 0.14
N LEU A 35 5.08 18.57 0.67
CA LEU A 35 4.57 17.86 1.85
C LEU A 35 4.40 16.37 1.56
N ASP A 36 3.86 15.98 0.42
CA ASP A 36 3.74 14.58 0.01
C ASP A 36 5.11 13.88 -0.06
N ALA A 37 6.12 14.57 -0.60
CA ALA A 37 7.49 14.04 -0.64
C ALA A 37 8.06 13.82 0.77
N TRP A 38 7.88 14.78 1.68
CA TRP A 38 8.33 14.63 3.07
C TRP A 38 7.56 13.57 3.84
N VAL A 39 6.24 13.46 3.63
CA VAL A 39 5.42 12.39 4.23
C VAL A 39 5.89 11.02 3.73
N SER A 40 6.14 10.88 2.42
CA SER A 40 6.70 9.64 1.85
C SER A 40 8.02 9.27 2.52
N LEU A 41 8.94 10.23 2.65
CA LEU A 41 10.23 10.01 3.32
C LEU A 41 10.05 9.62 4.80
N LYS A 42 9.11 10.27 5.51
CA LYS A 42 8.77 9.94 6.90
C LYS A 42 8.39 8.46 7.07
N TYR A 43 7.56 7.94 6.16
CA TYR A 43 7.21 6.52 6.14
C TYR A 43 8.41 5.63 5.82
N MET A 44 9.25 5.99 4.84
CA MET A 44 10.42 5.20 4.44
C MET A 44 11.45 5.05 5.57
N VAL A 45 11.67 6.09 6.35
CA VAL A 45 12.61 6.07 7.48
C VAL A 45 11.96 5.67 8.81
N HIS A 46 10.63 5.45 8.81
CA HIS A 46 9.84 5.13 10.01
C HIS A 46 9.89 6.21 11.11
N GLU A 47 9.95 7.48 10.72
CA GLU A 47 9.75 8.58 11.66
C GLU A 47 8.24 8.73 11.95
N THR A 48 7.75 8.02 12.98
CA THR A 48 6.32 7.82 13.17
C THR A 48 5.62 8.85 14.05
N GLN A 49 6.33 9.77 14.73
CA GLN A 49 5.65 10.70 15.65
C GLN A 49 6.27 12.09 15.77
N ALA A 50 5.38 13.05 16.11
CA ALA A 50 5.73 14.37 16.61
C ALA A 50 6.45 14.29 17.97
N LYS A 51 7.15 15.36 18.33
CA LYS A 51 7.92 15.56 19.55
C LYS A 51 7.44 14.73 20.75
N GLY A 52 8.27 13.84 21.23
CA GLY A 52 8.20 13.27 22.58
C GLY A 52 7.93 11.78 22.73
N ALA A 53 7.65 11.01 21.68
CA ALA A 53 7.20 9.61 21.86
C ALA A 53 7.84 8.55 20.96
N ALA A 54 8.73 8.87 20.05
CA ALA A 54 9.40 7.88 19.20
C ALA A 54 10.91 8.04 19.23
N ALA A 55 11.61 6.92 19.08
CA ALA A 55 13.03 6.95 18.85
C ALA A 55 13.32 7.81 17.61
N PRO A 56 14.17 8.82 17.72
CA PRO A 56 14.50 9.70 16.62
C PRO A 56 15.20 8.90 15.53
N VAL A 57 14.94 9.28 14.32
CA VAL A 57 15.75 8.80 13.19
C VAL A 57 17.10 9.49 13.27
N HIS A 58 18.11 8.76 13.67
CA HIS A 58 19.47 9.28 13.62
C HIS A 58 19.92 9.26 12.16
N ALA A 59 20.06 10.44 11.55
CA ALA A 59 20.57 10.56 10.17
C ALA A 59 21.88 9.78 9.95
N ARG A 60 22.70 9.66 11.01
CA ARG A 60 23.94 8.88 11.02
C ARG A 60 23.74 7.36 10.97
N GLU A 61 22.55 6.85 11.33
CA GLU A 61 22.26 5.41 11.25
C GLU A 61 22.32 4.88 9.81
N TYR A 62 21.93 5.68 8.85
CA TYR A 62 21.92 5.32 7.43
C TYR A 62 23.23 5.62 6.71
N ALA A 63 23.96 6.65 7.14
CA ALA A 63 25.14 7.14 6.44
C ALA A 63 26.21 6.06 6.19
N PRO A 64 26.60 5.21 7.14
CA PRO A 64 27.64 4.21 6.92
C PRO A 64 27.31 3.21 5.81
N VAL A 65 26.04 2.88 5.65
CA VAL A 65 25.57 1.92 4.65
C VAL A 65 25.29 2.59 3.32
N TYR A 66 24.68 3.77 3.34
CA TYR A 66 24.24 4.48 2.13
C TYR A 66 25.40 5.15 1.38
N MET A 67 26.39 5.68 2.09
CA MET A 67 27.51 6.43 1.48
C MET A 67 28.52 5.52 0.75
N ASP A 68 28.57 4.24 1.10
CA ASP A 68 29.37 3.27 0.36
C ASP A 68 28.48 2.45 -0.57
N VAL A 69 28.62 2.71 -1.87
CA VAL A 69 27.80 2.07 -2.93
C VAL A 69 27.96 0.55 -2.92
N HIS A 70 29.14 0.03 -2.67
CA HIS A 70 29.37 -1.41 -2.61
C HIS A 70 28.69 -2.04 -1.40
N THR A 71 28.82 -1.43 -0.23
CA THR A 71 28.14 -1.86 0.98
C THR A 71 26.61 -1.78 0.81
N PHE A 72 26.09 -0.72 0.22
CA PHE A 72 24.67 -0.56 -0.03
C PHE A 72 24.10 -1.63 -0.98
N GLN A 73 24.83 -1.96 -2.05
CA GLN A 73 24.36 -2.92 -3.06
C GLN A 73 24.53 -4.38 -2.66
N SER A 74 25.59 -4.73 -1.94
CA SER A 74 26.03 -6.12 -1.79
C SER A 74 25.98 -6.65 -0.36
N SER A 75 25.85 -5.77 0.66
CA SER A 75 25.88 -6.20 2.06
C SER A 75 24.49 -6.57 2.59
N PRO A 76 24.40 -7.43 3.63
CA PRO A 76 23.16 -7.68 4.34
C PRO A 76 22.54 -6.40 4.94
N ALA A 77 23.36 -5.47 5.42
CA ALA A 77 22.93 -4.19 5.96
C ALA A 77 22.30 -3.32 4.87
N GLY A 78 22.89 -3.27 3.67
CA GLY A 78 22.30 -2.58 2.51
C GLY A 78 20.98 -3.20 2.06
N THR A 79 20.88 -4.53 2.09
CA THR A 79 19.64 -5.23 1.80
C THR A 79 18.55 -4.88 2.82
N ALA A 80 18.85 -4.95 4.12
CA ALA A 80 17.92 -4.60 5.19
C ALA A 80 17.44 -3.14 5.08
N LEU A 81 18.35 -2.22 4.71
CA LEU A 81 17.99 -0.81 4.51
C LEU A 81 17.03 -0.62 3.32
N ARG A 82 17.31 -1.28 2.19
CA ARG A 82 16.40 -1.23 1.02
C ARG A 82 15.02 -1.81 1.35
N GLU A 83 14.98 -2.93 2.06
CA GLU A 83 13.73 -3.56 2.52
C GLU A 83 12.94 -2.63 3.45
N LYS A 84 13.63 -1.94 4.36
CA LYS A 84 13.01 -0.94 5.24
C LYS A 84 12.38 0.19 4.42
N TRP A 85 13.07 0.72 3.43
CA TRP A 85 12.55 1.78 2.57
C TRP A 85 11.38 1.33 1.71
N ILE A 86 11.49 0.15 1.09
CA ILE A 86 10.40 -0.42 0.29
C ILE A 86 9.14 -0.62 1.14
N ARG A 87 9.30 -1.14 2.36
CA ARG A 87 8.19 -1.33 3.29
C ARG A 87 7.52 -0.01 3.67
N GLY A 88 8.32 1.00 3.98
CA GLY A 88 7.81 2.34 4.30
C GLY A 88 7.11 3.00 3.11
N ALA A 89 7.72 2.98 1.93
CA ALA A 89 7.11 3.52 0.72
C ALA A 89 5.78 2.82 0.38
N ARG A 90 5.72 1.50 0.53
CA ARG A 90 4.49 0.72 0.36
C ARG A 90 3.42 1.16 1.34
N SER A 91 3.77 1.26 2.64
CA SER A 91 2.83 1.71 3.67
C SER A 91 2.29 3.12 3.40
N PHE A 92 3.12 4.03 2.91
CA PHE A 92 2.68 5.35 2.46
C PHE A 92 1.64 5.26 1.35
N LEU A 93 1.91 4.50 0.29
CA LEU A 93 1.00 4.36 -0.84
C LEU A 93 -0.32 3.67 -0.46
N GLU A 94 -0.27 2.68 0.43
CA GLU A 94 -1.44 2.00 0.98
C GLU A 94 -2.31 2.99 1.79
N THR A 95 -1.70 3.81 2.66
CA THR A 95 -2.41 4.84 3.44
C THR A 95 -3.01 5.91 2.55
N GLN A 96 -2.25 6.46 1.62
CA GLN A 96 -2.73 7.47 0.67
C GLN A 96 -3.93 6.95 -0.15
N PHE A 97 -3.87 5.68 -0.56
CA PHE A 97 -4.98 5.10 -1.30
C PHE A 97 -6.22 4.85 -0.41
N CYS A 98 -6.05 4.46 0.85
CA CYS A 98 -7.15 4.38 1.82
C CYS A 98 -7.84 5.72 2.02
N GLU A 99 -7.09 6.79 2.17
CA GLU A 99 -7.63 8.16 2.30
C GLU A 99 -8.42 8.57 1.06
N TYR A 100 -7.90 8.28 -0.14
CA TYR A 100 -8.60 8.52 -1.40
C TYR A 100 -9.91 7.73 -1.49
N VAL A 101 -9.91 6.46 -1.07
CA VAL A 101 -11.10 5.60 -1.04
C VAL A 101 -12.17 6.19 -0.09
N GLU A 102 -11.78 6.56 1.12
CA GLU A 102 -12.72 7.14 2.10
C GLU A 102 -13.28 8.49 1.63
N GLN A 103 -12.46 9.37 1.06
CA GLN A 103 -12.90 10.65 0.48
C GLN A 103 -13.88 10.44 -0.68
N THR A 104 -13.59 9.46 -1.55
CA THR A 104 -14.46 9.12 -2.68
C THR A 104 -15.82 8.62 -2.21
N ILE A 105 -15.86 7.76 -1.20
CA ILE A 105 -17.10 7.25 -0.59
C ILE A 105 -17.86 8.40 0.07
N ALA A 106 -17.20 9.22 0.86
CA ALA A 106 -17.81 10.35 1.57
C ALA A 106 -18.43 11.38 0.61
N SER A 107 -17.78 11.63 -0.53
CA SER A 107 -18.27 12.52 -1.57
C SER A 107 -19.43 11.94 -2.41
N ASN A 108 -19.68 10.64 -2.33
CA ASN A 108 -20.68 9.94 -3.15
C ASN A 108 -21.54 8.97 -2.33
N PRO A 109 -22.20 9.40 -1.24
CA PRO A 109 -22.86 8.50 -0.29
C PRO A 109 -23.99 7.67 -0.92
N LEU A 110 -24.75 8.25 -1.84
CA LEU A 110 -25.87 7.57 -2.52
C LEU A 110 -25.39 6.43 -3.44
N LYS A 111 -24.28 6.63 -4.17
CA LYS A 111 -23.69 5.59 -5.01
C LYS A 111 -22.95 4.54 -4.19
N ALA A 112 -22.23 4.96 -3.18
CA ALA A 112 -21.44 4.10 -2.31
C ALA A 112 -22.31 3.08 -1.57
N GLN A 113 -23.51 3.47 -1.18
CA GLN A 113 -24.45 2.61 -0.44
C GLN A 113 -23.74 1.88 0.71
N ARG A 114 -22.91 2.64 1.45
CA ARG A 114 -22.15 2.10 2.58
C ARG A 114 -23.11 1.77 3.71
N GLY A 115 -23.37 0.48 3.93
CA GLY A 115 -24.26 -0.01 4.99
C GLY A 115 -23.71 -1.31 5.59
N GLY A 116 -24.28 -1.71 6.74
CA GLY A 116 -23.87 -2.94 7.44
C GLY A 116 -22.69 -2.75 8.40
N VAL A 117 -22.04 -3.86 8.75
CA VAL A 117 -20.89 -3.86 9.67
C VAL A 117 -19.68 -3.24 8.99
N PRO A 118 -19.02 -2.25 9.60
CA PRO A 118 -17.80 -1.66 9.04
C PRO A 118 -16.70 -2.73 8.89
N SER A 119 -16.18 -2.88 7.67
CA SER A 119 -15.05 -3.75 7.36
C SER A 119 -14.30 -3.23 6.15
N ALA A 120 -13.03 -3.60 6.00
CA ALA A 120 -12.24 -3.25 4.82
C ALA A 120 -12.91 -3.73 3.53
N ARG A 121 -13.47 -4.94 3.54
CA ARG A 121 -14.22 -5.52 2.41
C ARG A 121 -15.46 -4.71 2.05
N ALA A 122 -16.23 -4.26 3.05
CA ALA A 122 -17.41 -3.40 2.82
C ALA A 122 -17.00 -2.02 2.27
N THR A 123 -15.91 -1.44 2.77
CA THR A 123 -15.35 -0.18 2.28
C THR A 123 -14.88 -0.31 0.82
N ALA A 124 -14.10 -1.34 0.49
CA ALA A 124 -13.66 -1.59 -0.87
C ALA A 124 -14.86 -1.82 -1.83
N ALA A 125 -15.88 -2.58 -1.40
CA ALA A 125 -17.10 -2.79 -2.18
C ALA A 125 -17.89 -1.48 -2.40
N ALA A 126 -17.97 -0.61 -1.39
CA ALA A 126 -18.60 0.72 -1.52
C ALA A 126 -17.86 1.60 -2.54
N PHE A 127 -16.53 1.60 -2.47
CA PHE A 127 -15.68 2.30 -3.44
C PHE A 127 -15.90 1.79 -4.88
N LEU A 128 -15.91 0.46 -5.07
CA LEU A 128 -16.17 -0.14 -6.37
C LEU A 128 -17.54 0.27 -6.93
N ARG A 129 -18.58 0.35 -6.10
CA ARG A 129 -19.89 0.84 -6.53
C ARG A 129 -19.83 2.26 -7.07
N VAL A 130 -19.06 3.14 -6.43
CA VAL A 130 -18.88 4.52 -6.92
C VAL A 130 -18.13 4.57 -8.23
N GLN A 131 -17.05 3.78 -8.36
CA GLN A 131 -16.14 3.87 -9.50
C GLN A 131 -16.60 3.11 -10.73
N LEU A 132 -17.23 1.96 -10.56
CA LEU A 132 -17.44 1.02 -11.66
C LEU A 132 -18.89 0.84 -12.06
N ARG A 133 -19.87 1.10 -11.19
CA ARG A 133 -21.27 0.97 -11.58
C ARG A 133 -21.70 2.09 -12.53
N ASN A 134 -22.43 1.71 -13.56
CA ASN A 134 -23.07 2.66 -14.46
C ASN A 134 -24.28 3.37 -13.80
N ALA A 135 -24.98 4.21 -14.56
CA ALA A 135 -26.13 4.96 -14.07
C ALA A 135 -27.29 4.05 -13.62
N GLU A 136 -27.43 2.88 -14.24
CA GLU A 136 -28.45 1.86 -13.94
C GLU A 136 -28.03 0.95 -12.75
N GLY A 137 -26.85 1.15 -12.16
CA GLY A 137 -26.33 0.36 -11.05
C GLY A 137 -25.73 -0.99 -11.45
N ALA A 138 -25.54 -1.24 -12.73
CA ALA A 138 -24.94 -2.48 -13.25
C ALA A 138 -23.42 -2.41 -13.27
N TRP A 139 -22.77 -3.58 -13.10
CA TRP A 139 -21.33 -3.74 -13.29
C TRP A 139 -20.98 -3.77 -14.78
N PRO A 140 -19.78 -3.31 -15.19
CA PRO A 140 -19.29 -3.47 -16.55
C PRO A 140 -19.31 -4.95 -16.97
N PRO A 141 -19.71 -5.28 -18.21
CA PRO A 141 -19.78 -6.68 -18.67
C PRO A 141 -18.47 -7.46 -18.45
N THR A 142 -17.32 -6.80 -18.63
CA THR A 142 -15.98 -7.39 -18.43
C THR A 142 -15.65 -7.74 -16.98
N LEU A 143 -16.36 -7.14 -16.03
CA LEU A 143 -16.16 -7.33 -14.59
C LEU A 143 -17.37 -7.98 -13.91
N SER A 144 -18.40 -8.35 -14.68
CA SER A 144 -19.65 -8.85 -14.13
C SER A 144 -19.55 -10.24 -13.49
N ARG A 145 -18.48 -10.98 -13.73
CA ARG A 145 -18.22 -12.32 -13.14
C ARG A 145 -16.73 -12.60 -13.03
N PRO A 146 -16.28 -13.37 -12.01
CA PRO A 146 -17.08 -13.80 -10.83
C PRO A 146 -17.38 -12.64 -9.88
N LEU A 147 -18.48 -12.77 -9.12
CA LEU A 147 -18.85 -11.86 -8.05
C LEU A 147 -18.51 -12.45 -6.69
N ASP A 148 -18.11 -11.59 -5.78
CA ASP A 148 -17.90 -11.92 -4.38
C ASP A 148 -19.22 -12.33 -3.70
N ALA A 149 -19.24 -13.47 -3.03
CA ALA A 149 -20.44 -14.02 -2.40
C ALA A 149 -21.08 -13.07 -1.35
N ALA A 150 -20.25 -12.37 -0.57
CA ALA A 150 -20.71 -11.53 0.53
C ALA A 150 -21.19 -10.13 0.07
N THR A 151 -20.47 -9.50 -0.86
CA THR A 151 -20.72 -8.10 -1.25
C THR A 151 -21.36 -7.94 -2.62
N GLN A 152 -21.45 -9.02 -3.39
CA GLN A 152 -21.92 -9.02 -4.79
C GLN A 152 -21.14 -8.02 -5.68
N SER A 153 -19.88 -7.79 -5.32
CA SER A 153 -18.95 -6.95 -6.07
C SER A 153 -18.06 -7.80 -6.98
N PRO A 154 -17.53 -7.25 -8.09
CA PRO A 154 -16.58 -7.94 -8.93
C PRO A 154 -15.38 -8.47 -8.13
N LEU A 155 -15.22 -9.79 -8.05
CA LEU A 155 -14.30 -10.44 -7.13
C LEU A 155 -12.85 -10.01 -7.33
N TRP A 156 -12.37 -10.02 -8.56
CA TRP A 156 -10.98 -9.64 -8.85
C TRP A 156 -10.69 -8.16 -8.58
N ALA A 157 -11.66 -7.29 -8.89
CA ALA A 157 -11.53 -5.88 -8.56
C ALA A 157 -11.55 -5.66 -7.04
N LEU A 158 -12.36 -6.41 -6.30
CA LEU A 158 -12.42 -6.33 -4.84
C LEU A 158 -11.09 -6.75 -4.21
N VAL A 159 -10.55 -7.91 -4.62
CA VAL A 159 -9.24 -8.41 -4.14
C VAL A 159 -8.14 -7.40 -4.47
N PHE A 160 -8.09 -6.87 -5.69
CA PHE A 160 -7.11 -5.86 -6.11
C PHE A 160 -7.15 -4.61 -5.21
N HIS A 161 -8.35 -4.08 -4.93
CA HIS A 161 -8.47 -2.88 -4.10
C HIS A 161 -8.16 -3.15 -2.62
N LEU A 162 -8.51 -4.31 -2.09
CA LEU A 162 -8.09 -4.71 -0.74
C LEU A 162 -6.57 -4.78 -0.62
N VAL A 163 -5.89 -5.37 -1.61
CA VAL A 163 -4.42 -5.41 -1.67
C VAL A 163 -3.85 -4.00 -1.73
N ARG A 164 -4.40 -3.14 -2.58
CA ARG A 164 -3.93 -1.76 -2.76
C ARG A 164 -4.16 -0.88 -1.54
N MET A 165 -5.19 -1.18 -0.74
CA MET A 165 -5.47 -0.53 0.55
C MET A 165 -4.60 -1.07 1.69
N GLY A 166 -3.75 -2.08 1.45
CA GLY A 166 -2.95 -2.74 2.49
C GLY A 166 -3.70 -3.78 3.33
N HIS A 167 -4.97 -4.02 3.05
CA HIS A 167 -5.81 -5.00 3.75
C HIS A 167 -5.58 -6.43 3.21
N ILE A 168 -4.33 -6.88 3.29
CA ILE A 168 -3.87 -8.12 2.65
C ILE A 168 -4.53 -9.37 3.24
N LYS A 169 -4.76 -9.37 4.56
CA LYS A 169 -5.42 -10.50 5.24
C LYS A 169 -6.89 -10.61 4.84
N ASP A 170 -7.56 -9.46 4.69
CA ASP A 170 -8.95 -9.41 4.22
C ASP A 170 -9.04 -9.83 2.75
N ALA A 171 -8.04 -9.47 1.94
CA ALA A 171 -7.94 -9.93 0.56
C ALA A 171 -7.76 -11.45 0.48
N LEU A 172 -6.90 -12.04 1.32
CA LEU A 172 -6.71 -13.49 1.38
C LEU A 172 -7.98 -14.20 1.84
N ALA A 173 -8.64 -13.70 2.88
CA ALA A 173 -9.91 -14.25 3.35
C ALA A 173 -10.98 -14.20 2.23
N CYS A 174 -11.05 -13.08 1.50
CA CYS A 174 -11.95 -12.93 0.35
C CYS A 174 -11.68 -13.97 -0.74
N VAL A 175 -10.41 -14.24 -1.06
CA VAL A 175 -10.01 -15.28 -2.04
C VAL A 175 -10.37 -16.67 -1.55
N GLN A 176 -10.12 -16.98 -0.28
CA GLN A 176 -10.44 -18.29 0.32
C GLN A 176 -11.94 -18.57 0.37
N GLU A 177 -12.75 -17.57 0.73
CA GLU A 177 -14.21 -17.69 0.77
C GLU A 177 -14.86 -17.86 -0.62
N ASN A 178 -14.13 -17.46 -1.68
CA ASN A 178 -14.57 -17.57 -3.08
C ASN A 178 -13.69 -18.57 -3.87
N GLU A 179 -13.13 -19.56 -3.21
CA GLU A 179 -12.12 -20.47 -3.79
C GLU A 179 -12.57 -21.12 -5.09
N ASP A 180 -13.80 -21.65 -5.16
CA ASP A 180 -14.33 -22.30 -6.38
C ASP A 180 -14.31 -21.34 -7.60
N ALA A 181 -14.71 -20.08 -7.38
CA ALA A 181 -14.73 -19.06 -8.43
C ALA A 181 -13.32 -18.64 -8.86
N ILE A 182 -12.38 -18.61 -7.93
CA ILE A 182 -10.96 -18.32 -8.18
C ILE A 182 -10.33 -19.48 -8.95
N GLN A 183 -10.53 -20.74 -8.51
CA GLN A 183 -9.99 -21.94 -9.14
C GLN A 183 -10.51 -22.13 -10.57
N ALA A 184 -11.76 -21.79 -10.82
CA ALA A 184 -12.33 -21.83 -12.17
C ALA A 184 -11.64 -20.83 -13.13
N THR A 185 -11.05 -19.76 -12.62
CA THR A 185 -10.33 -18.75 -13.42
C THR A 185 -8.84 -19.05 -13.47
N ASP A 186 -8.22 -19.32 -12.30
CA ASP A 186 -6.80 -19.62 -12.14
C ASP A 186 -6.61 -20.55 -10.93
N ALA A 187 -6.39 -21.85 -11.21
CA ALA A 187 -6.24 -22.87 -10.17
C ALA A 187 -4.98 -22.68 -9.30
N SER A 188 -3.97 -21.98 -9.80
CA SER A 188 -2.70 -21.75 -9.08
C SER A 188 -2.72 -20.50 -8.20
N PHE A 189 -3.63 -19.55 -8.45
CA PHE A 189 -3.63 -18.24 -7.83
C PHE A 189 -3.65 -18.28 -6.30
N LEU A 190 -4.53 -19.08 -5.70
CA LEU A 190 -4.66 -19.16 -4.24
C LEU A 190 -3.34 -19.55 -3.56
N ALA A 191 -2.62 -20.55 -4.12
CA ALA A 191 -1.36 -21.02 -3.57
C ALA A 191 -0.27 -19.93 -3.63
N PHE A 192 -0.16 -19.24 -4.77
CA PHE A 192 0.78 -18.14 -4.94
C PHE A 192 0.42 -16.95 -4.05
N PHE A 193 -0.85 -16.57 -4.01
CA PHE A 193 -1.30 -15.43 -3.23
C PHE A 193 -1.10 -15.65 -1.73
N LYS A 194 -1.38 -16.86 -1.24
CA LYS A 194 -1.12 -17.23 0.16
C LYS A 194 0.37 -17.14 0.48
N ALA A 195 1.25 -17.74 -0.33
CA ALA A 195 2.69 -17.68 -0.13
C ALA A 195 3.22 -16.24 -0.13
N TRP A 196 2.66 -15.38 -0.98
CA TRP A 196 3.01 -13.96 -1.04
C TRP A 196 2.52 -13.18 0.19
N VAL A 197 1.34 -13.51 0.73
CA VAL A 197 0.78 -12.88 1.94
C VAL A 197 1.54 -13.30 3.19
N ASP A 198 1.98 -14.57 3.25
CA ASP A 198 2.71 -15.13 4.40
C ASP A 198 4.14 -14.58 4.53
N ASP A 199 4.73 -14.05 3.44
CA ASP A 199 6.04 -13.41 3.48
C ASP A 199 5.94 -11.95 3.92
N PRO A 200 6.65 -11.50 4.99
CA PRO A 200 6.59 -10.13 5.48
C PRO A 200 7.01 -9.07 4.45
N MET A 201 7.90 -9.44 3.52
CA MET A 201 8.33 -8.58 2.43
C MET A 201 7.50 -8.75 1.17
N ARG A 202 6.55 -9.69 1.19
CA ARG A 202 5.69 -10.05 0.04
C ARG A 202 6.51 -10.55 -1.14
N HIS A 203 7.50 -11.40 -0.86
CA HIS A 203 8.26 -12.10 -1.88
C HIS A 203 7.71 -13.49 -2.13
N LEU A 204 7.69 -13.91 -3.37
CA LEU A 204 7.46 -15.31 -3.71
C LEU A 204 8.78 -16.08 -3.69
N PRO A 205 8.80 -17.32 -3.18
CA PRO A 205 9.91 -18.24 -3.38
C PRO A 205 10.31 -18.31 -4.86
N ARG A 206 11.62 -18.41 -5.13
CA ARG A 206 12.13 -18.38 -6.51
C ARG A 206 11.45 -19.43 -7.40
N SER A 207 11.32 -20.65 -6.90
CA SER A 207 10.65 -21.76 -7.62
C SER A 207 9.21 -21.42 -8.01
N MET A 208 8.45 -20.83 -7.10
CA MET A 208 7.06 -20.40 -7.38
C MET A 208 7.02 -19.26 -8.39
N ARG A 209 7.91 -18.28 -8.24
CA ARG A 209 7.98 -17.15 -9.16
C ARG A 209 8.36 -17.60 -10.59
N ASP A 210 9.32 -18.50 -10.72
CA ASP A 210 9.77 -19.00 -12.02
C ASP A 210 8.67 -19.84 -12.67
N HIS A 211 7.95 -20.66 -11.90
CA HIS A 211 6.77 -21.40 -12.35
C HIS A 211 5.65 -20.46 -12.84
N TRP A 212 5.25 -19.48 -12.02
CA TRP A 212 4.23 -18.50 -12.38
C TRP A 212 4.62 -17.70 -13.64
N MET A 213 5.87 -17.30 -13.76
CA MET A 213 6.34 -16.58 -14.95
C MET A 213 6.21 -17.43 -16.21
N GLY A 214 6.49 -18.72 -16.12
CA GLY A 214 6.29 -19.70 -17.22
C GLY A 214 4.82 -19.79 -17.61
N GLU A 215 3.91 -19.94 -16.65
CA GLU A 215 2.46 -19.95 -16.91
C GLU A 215 1.98 -18.64 -17.53
N TYR A 216 2.41 -17.50 -17.00
CA TYR A 216 2.06 -16.18 -17.52
C TYR A 216 2.48 -16.01 -18.99
N VAL A 217 3.70 -16.36 -19.31
CA VAL A 217 4.19 -16.29 -20.70
C VAL A 217 3.37 -17.18 -21.61
N THR A 218 3.03 -18.40 -21.17
CA THR A 218 2.27 -19.35 -21.99
C THR A 218 0.81 -18.92 -22.20
N ARG A 219 0.18 -18.34 -21.19
CA ARG A 219 -1.28 -18.03 -21.22
C ARG A 219 -1.59 -16.63 -21.77
N PHE A 220 -0.73 -15.64 -21.52
CA PHE A 220 -1.07 -14.22 -21.75
C PHE A 220 -0.15 -13.51 -22.74
N ARG A 221 1.01 -14.07 -23.08
CA ARG A 221 1.98 -13.41 -23.94
C ARG A 221 2.04 -14.03 -25.35
N ASN A 222 1.46 -15.19 -25.55
CA ASN A 222 1.23 -15.82 -26.84
C ASN A 222 -0.24 -15.64 -27.22
#